data_729059bf8a2984ec9b90f4b302a30c65
#
_entry.id   729059bf8a2984ec9b90f4b302a30c65
#
_cell.length_a   1.000
_cell.length_b   1.000
_cell.length_c   1.000
_cell.angle_alpha   90.00
_cell.angle_beta   90.00
_cell.angle_gamma   90.00
#
_symmetry.space_group_name_H-M   'P 1'
#
loop_
_entity.id
_entity.type
_entity.pdbx_description
1 polymer ?
#
loop_
_entity_poly.entity_id
_entity_poly.type
_entity_poly.pdbx_seq_one_letter_code
_entity_poly.pdbx_strand_id
1 'polypeptide(L)'
;MFFSALPIALSAAALLCASCAFAAPTAENPAPKLVRPQFPAEIPEGMTADGKLVRMLRFHVPAPHDELRMPAEDSAEVTILGEAAATEEQMLARLLARNPQPKLTGTPEELVRIYYEEAAREGIRPDAALAQAYKETGYFAYGGDVDWQQNNFCGLGATGGGVKGLSFPDMRTGARAHIQHLLAYASKQPPTVPIVDPRYDLLRTKRPDVFGRLTRWVELNGVWAVPGRNYGQEILMIRDQARLPDGSDASLHAADAHIAQADNADNRIYRGLVYLHRAAYPEARADFAAAQERDAQRTEPLLGIALTHAAAGDVKEARRAYEIYLKAVPNDSEGWYNYGLVLLAANASDQAAAALRQSLQIAPQNADAHNALAVAALHTKDYPAAWKHLADAAQLAPADMDILINQILLQACLKDVSGKKHGKKK
;
A
#
# COMPACT_ATOMS: atom_id res chain seq x y z
N MET A 1 -42.11 -7.78 -6.32
CA MET A 1 -40.99 -7.21 -7.10
C MET A 1 -39.91 -6.85 -6.12
N PHE A 2 -39.04 -7.79 -5.85
CA PHE A 2 -37.98 -7.63 -4.82
C PHE A 2 -36.66 -7.28 -5.49
N PHE A 3 -36.21 -6.04 -5.35
CA PHE A 3 -34.81 -5.70 -5.57
C PHE A 3 -34.08 -5.91 -4.25
N SER A 4 -33.35 -7.01 -4.17
CA SER A 4 -32.40 -7.21 -3.09
C SER A 4 -31.21 -6.31 -3.35
N ALA A 5 -31.02 -5.31 -2.50
CA ALA A 5 -29.76 -4.61 -2.36
C ALA A 5 -28.69 -5.64 -1.99
N LEU A 6 -27.76 -5.92 -2.90
CA LEU A 6 -26.50 -6.58 -2.52
C LEU A 6 -25.64 -5.52 -1.80
N PRO A 7 -25.09 -5.86 -0.63
CA PRO A 7 -24.07 -5.03 -0.03
C PRO A 7 -22.90 -4.95 -1.01
N ILE A 8 -22.31 -3.76 -1.18
CA ILE A 8 -20.98 -3.59 -1.73
C ILE A 8 -20.06 -4.24 -0.70
N ALA A 9 -19.87 -5.55 -0.81
CA ALA A 9 -18.84 -6.21 -0.04
C ALA A 9 -17.53 -5.73 -0.63
N LEU A 10 -16.83 -4.85 0.10
CA LEU A 10 -15.38 -4.83 0.01
C LEU A 10 -14.96 -6.28 0.25
N SER A 11 -14.63 -6.97 -0.82
CA SER A 11 -13.99 -8.25 -0.70
C SER A 11 -12.63 -7.95 -0.07
N ALA A 12 -12.56 -8.10 1.27
CA ALA A 12 -11.33 -8.55 1.86
C ALA A 12 -11.00 -9.82 1.06
N ALA A 13 -10.20 -9.66 0.02
CA ALA A 13 -9.61 -10.76 -0.70
C ALA A 13 -8.67 -11.43 0.30
N ALA A 14 -9.28 -12.29 1.15
CA ALA A 14 -8.56 -13.41 1.68
C ALA A 14 -8.04 -14.15 0.44
N LEU A 15 -6.77 -13.92 0.12
CA LEU A 15 -6.00 -14.80 -0.75
C LEU A 15 -6.03 -16.19 -0.10
N LEU A 16 -7.09 -16.94 -0.38
CA LEU A 16 -7.02 -18.39 -0.40
C LEU A 16 -6.11 -18.72 -1.58
N CYS A 17 -4.83 -18.80 -1.29
CA CYS A 17 -3.84 -19.42 -2.14
C CYS A 17 -4.20 -20.90 -2.25
N ALA A 18 -5.14 -21.22 -3.16
CA ALA A 18 -5.19 -22.55 -3.70
C ALA A 18 -3.88 -22.73 -4.46
N SER A 19 -3.00 -23.55 -3.89
CA SER A 19 -1.76 -24.02 -4.49
C SER A 19 -2.08 -24.80 -5.76
N CYS A 20 -2.39 -24.11 -6.85
CA CYS A 20 -2.12 -24.59 -8.18
C CYS A 20 -0.63 -24.33 -8.42
N ALA A 21 0.17 -25.38 -8.28
CA ALA A 21 1.53 -25.40 -8.77
C ALA A 21 1.49 -25.24 -10.29
N PHE A 22 1.50 -24.00 -10.77
CA PHE A 22 1.89 -23.71 -12.12
C PHE A 22 3.40 -23.91 -12.22
N ALA A 23 3.81 -24.92 -12.95
CA ALA A 23 5.20 -25.09 -13.33
C ALA A 23 5.69 -23.78 -13.96
N ALA A 24 6.86 -23.31 -13.53
CA ALA A 24 7.48 -22.15 -14.14
C ALA A 24 7.63 -22.38 -15.65
N PRO A 25 7.33 -21.38 -16.50
CA PRO A 25 7.46 -21.52 -17.93
C PRO A 25 8.92 -21.83 -18.29
N THR A 26 9.16 -23.01 -18.85
CA THR A 26 10.44 -23.39 -19.44
C THR A 26 10.57 -22.78 -20.84
N ALA A 27 11.79 -22.59 -21.33
CA ALA A 27 12.05 -22.04 -22.66
C ALA A 27 11.39 -22.83 -23.81
N GLU A 28 10.95 -24.06 -23.56
CA GLU A 28 10.31 -24.95 -24.52
C GLU A 28 8.76 -24.81 -24.59
N ASN A 29 8.14 -24.07 -23.63
CA ASN A 29 6.70 -23.85 -23.65
C ASN A 29 6.39 -22.42 -23.17
N PRO A 30 6.54 -21.42 -24.06
CA PRO A 30 6.20 -20.05 -23.71
C PRO A 30 4.71 -19.99 -23.37
N ALA A 31 4.37 -19.30 -22.28
CA ALA A 31 2.98 -19.05 -21.91
C ALA A 31 2.20 -18.57 -23.14
N PRO A 32 0.97 -19.09 -23.38
CA PRO A 32 0.17 -18.67 -24.52
C PRO A 32 0.05 -17.15 -24.50
N LYS A 33 0.53 -16.48 -25.57
CA LYS A 33 0.32 -15.05 -25.74
C LYS A 33 -1.19 -14.84 -25.79
N LEU A 34 -1.75 -14.23 -24.74
CA LEU A 34 -3.12 -13.74 -24.77
C LEU A 34 -3.24 -12.78 -25.94
N VAL A 35 -3.85 -13.27 -27.04
CA VAL A 35 -4.21 -12.40 -28.16
C VAL A 35 -5.38 -11.56 -27.67
N ARG A 36 -5.08 -10.31 -27.31
CA ARG A 36 -6.10 -9.36 -26.90
C ARG A 36 -7.02 -9.09 -28.08
N PRO A 37 -8.36 -9.15 -27.90
CA PRO A 37 -9.27 -8.68 -28.91
C PRO A 37 -8.91 -7.22 -29.26
N GLN A 38 -8.79 -6.89 -30.53
CA GLN A 38 -8.62 -5.50 -30.94
C GLN A 38 -9.92 -4.76 -30.64
N PHE A 39 -9.87 -3.81 -29.71
CA PHE A 39 -10.98 -2.91 -29.41
C PHE A 39 -10.80 -1.65 -30.26
N PRO A 40 -11.70 -1.37 -31.23
CA PRO A 40 -11.58 -0.18 -32.07
C PRO A 40 -11.68 1.11 -31.24
N ALA A 41 -11.04 2.19 -31.68
CA ALA A 41 -11.11 3.48 -31.01
C ALA A 41 -12.54 4.07 -30.94
N GLU A 42 -13.38 3.73 -31.93
CA GLU A 42 -14.76 4.17 -32.03
C GLU A 42 -15.68 3.01 -32.39
N ILE A 43 -16.99 3.15 -32.13
CA ILE A 43 -17.99 2.17 -32.57
C ILE A 43 -17.93 2.10 -34.12
N PRO A 44 -17.77 0.90 -34.71
CA PRO A 44 -17.70 0.75 -36.16
C PRO A 44 -18.92 1.37 -36.85
N GLU A 45 -18.68 1.97 -38.03
CA GLU A 45 -19.75 2.60 -38.82
C GLU A 45 -20.89 1.61 -39.12
N GLY A 46 -22.14 2.06 -38.95
CA GLY A 46 -23.32 1.22 -39.14
C GLY A 46 -23.68 0.34 -37.94
N MET A 47 -22.90 0.35 -36.89
CA MET A 47 -23.18 -0.41 -35.65
C MET A 47 -23.79 0.51 -34.55
N THR A 48 -24.65 -0.08 -33.71
CA THR A 48 -25.15 0.57 -32.48
C THR A 48 -25.34 -0.47 -31.40
N ALA A 49 -25.25 -0.05 -30.14
CA ALA A 49 -25.44 -0.96 -29.02
C ALA A 49 -26.93 -1.29 -28.80
N ASP A 50 -27.22 -2.58 -28.58
CA ASP A 50 -28.56 -3.05 -28.20
C ASP A 50 -28.86 -2.68 -26.74
N GLY A 51 -29.63 -1.63 -26.53
CA GLY A 51 -29.97 -1.16 -25.21
C GLY A 51 -30.75 -2.15 -24.32
N LYS A 52 -31.38 -3.19 -24.89
CA LYS A 52 -31.98 -4.28 -24.11
C LYS A 52 -30.90 -5.20 -23.57
N LEU A 53 -29.94 -5.58 -24.40
CA LEU A 53 -28.82 -6.44 -24.01
C LEU A 53 -27.91 -5.73 -23.02
N VAL A 54 -27.58 -4.46 -23.24
CA VAL A 54 -26.80 -3.64 -22.29
C VAL A 54 -27.42 -3.67 -20.90
N ARG A 55 -28.74 -3.57 -20.77
CA ARG A 55 -29.43 -3.59 -19.45
C ARG A 55 -29.46 -4.98 -18.79
N MET A 56 -29.22 -6.05 -19.55
CA MET A 56 -29.19 -7.42 -19.02
C MET A 56 -27.79 -7.83 -18.53
N LEU A 57 -26.74 -7.17 -19.02
CA LEU A 57 -25.37 -7.47 -18.66
C LEU A 57 -24.96 -6.65 -17.43
N ARG A 58 -24.06 -7.23 -16.62
CA ARG A 58 -23.43 -6.55 -15.49
C ARG A 58 -22.05 -6.06 -15.92
N PHE A 59 -21.91 -4.76 -16.03
CA PHE A 59 -20.63 -4.12 -16.24
C PHE A 59 -19.89 -3.99 -14.90
N HIS A 60 -18.58 -4.18 -14.93
CA HIS A 60 -17.75 -4.10 -13.75
C HIS A 60 -17.51 -2.64 -13.38
N VAL A 61 -17.85 -2.28 -12.15
CA VAL A 61 -17.51 -0.99 -11.55
C VAL A 61 -16.18 -1.20 -10.81
N PRO A 62 -15.15 -0.37 -11.11
CA PRO A 62 -13.86 -0.53 -10.42
C PRO A 62 -13.99 -0.28 -8.91
N ALA A 63 -13.01 -0.78 -8.15
CA ALA A 63 -12.98 -0.61 -6.71
C ALA A 63 -12.74 0.85 -6.30
N PRO A 64 -13.24 1.31 -5.15
CA PRO A 64 -12.88 2.59 -4.59
C PRO A 64 -11.38 2.62 -4.23
N HIS A 65 -10.75 3.78 -4.38
CA HIS A 65 -9.41 4.02 -3.91
C HIS A 65 -9.49 4.51 -2.46
N ASP A 66 -9.04 3.70 -1.51
CA ASP A 66 -9.15 3.94 -0.07
C ASP A 66 -7.83 4.39 0.57
N GLU A 67 -6.94 4.97 -0.21
CA GLU A 67 -5.63 5.42 0.24
C GLU A 67 -5.72 6.67 1.15
N LEU A 68 -6.34 6.55 2.32
CA LEU A 68 -6.11 7.50 3.39
C LEU A 68 -4.74 7.19 4.01
N ARG A 69 -3.73 7.95 3.61
CA ARG A 69 -2.37 7.77 4.10
C ARG A 69 -2.14 8.61 5.35
N MET A 70 -1.57 7.97 6.38
CA MET A 70 -1.00 8.73 7.49
C MET A 70 0.17 9.58 6.97
N PRO A 71 0.34 10.81 7.50
CA PRO A 71 1.53 11.60 7.19
C PRO A 71 2.78 10.77 7.51
N ALA A 72 3.61 10.51 6.50
CA ALA A 72 4.90 9.86 6.70
C ALA A 72 5.86 10.86 7.35
N GLU A 73 6.71 10.38 8.28
CA GLU A 73 7.87 11.16 8.70
C GLU A 73 8.73 11.50 7.47
N ASP A 74 9.20 12.73 7.38
CA ASP A 74 10.16 13.08 6.33
C ASP A 74 11.42 12.21 6.52
N SER A 75 11.64 11.29 5.63
CA SER A 75 12.78 10.36 5.69
C SER A 75 14.13 11.09 5.78
N ALA A 76 14.21 12.32 5.28
CA ALA A 76 15.41 13.14 5.36
C ALA A 76 15.74 13.57 6.80
N GLU A 77 14.74 13.64 7.69
CA GLU A 77 14.90 14.12 9.05
C GLU A 77 14.96 12.99 10.11
N VAL A 78 14.70 11.74 9.71
CA VAL A 78 14.71 10.63 10.69
C VAL A 78 16.13 10.34 11.18
N THR A 79 16.33 10.54 12.49
CA THR A 79 17.61 10.32 13.15
C THR A 79 17.88 8.84 13.45
N ILE A 80 19.16 8.46 13.53
CA ILE A 80 19.58 7.11 13.95
C ILE A 80 19.31 6.91 15.44
N LEU A 81 19.59 7.92 16.25
CA LEU A 81 19.20 7.94 17.68
C LEU A 81 17.73 8.32 17.82
N GLY A 82 17.02 7.73 18.79
CA GLY A 82 15.65 8.09 19.11
C GLY A 82 14.78 6.89 19.50
N GLU A 83 13.50 7.17 19.68
CA GLU A 83 12.49 6.17 20.05
C GLU A 83 11.97 5.42 18.83
N ALA A 84 11.44 4.20 19.07
CA ALA A 84 10.76 3.43 18.03
C ALA A 84 9.47 4.13 17.60
N ALA A 85 9.21 4.12 16.30
CA ALA A 85 7.93 4.52 15.74
C ALA A 85 7.01 3.31 15.46
N ALA A 86 7.58 2.13 15.22
CA ALA A 86 6.86 0.86 15.12
C ALA A 86 7.02 0.04 16.41
N THR A 87 5.99 -0.71 16.80
CA THR A 87 6.06 -1.63 17.95
C THR A 87 6.77 -2.94 17.59
N GLU A 88 7.23 -3.69 18.62
CA GLU A 88 7.78 -5.04 18.44
C GLU A 88 6.81 -5.94 17.66
N GLU A 89 5.51 -5.89 18.02
CA GLU A 89 4.48 -6.70 17.40
C GLU A 89 4.27 -6.34 15.91
N GLN A 90 4.30 -5.05 15.56
CA GLN A 90 4.22 -4.59 14.16
C GLN A 90 5.44 -5.05 13.35
N MET A 91 6.65 -4.93 13.91
CA MET A 91 7.87 -5.40 13.24
C MET A 91 7.87 -6.91 13.05
N LEU A 92 7.43 -7.67 14.07
CA LEU A 92 7.26 -9.13 13.97
C LEU A 92 6.23 -9.52 12.90
N ALA A 93 5.07 -8.88 12.90
CA ALA A 93 4.04 -9.12 11.89
C ALA A 93 4.57 -8.84 10.48
N ARG A 94 5.33 -7.75 10.30
CA ARG A 94 5.99 -7.41 9.03
C ARG A 94 6.99 -8.48 8.59
N LEU A 95 7.80 -8.99 9.50
CA LEU A 95 8.73 -10.09 9.22
C LEU A 95 8.00 -11.31 8.70
N LEU A 96 7.02 -11.79 9.48
CA LEU A 96 6.30 -13.04 9.19
C LEU A 96 5.43 -12.95 7.94
N ALA A 97 4.90 -11.76 7.62
CA ALA A 97 4.19 -11.51 6.37
C ALA A 97 5.11 -11.62 5.14
N ARG A 98 6.40 -11.27 5.27
CA ARG A 98 7.37 -11.34 4.16
C ARG A 98 8.10 -12.66 4.10
N ASN A 99 8.38 -13.26 5.23
CA ASN A 99 9.04 -14.56 5.36
C ASN A 99 8.42 -15.33 6.54
N PRO A 100 7.47 -16.22 6.29
CA PRO A 100 6.82 -17.01 7.35
C PRO A 100 7.75 -17.97 8.08
N GLN A 101 8.94 -18.25 7.52
CA GLN A 101 9.92 -19.19 8.09
C GLN A 101 11.34 -18.58 8.04
N PRO A 102 11.60 -17.52 8.83
CA PRO A 102 12.92 -16.90 8.84
C PRO A 102 13.97 -17.85 9.42
N LYS A 103 15.14 -17.89 8.81
CA LYS A 103 16.27 -18.73 9.26
C LYS A 103 17.00 -18.01 10.39
N LEU A 104 16.81 -18.48 11.61
CA LEU A 104 17.39 -17.90 12.83
C LEU A 104 17.91 -19.02 13.73
N THR A 105 18.80 -18.69 14.66
CA THR A 105 19.29 -19.62 15.70
C THR A 105 18.35 -19.68 16.92
N GLY A 106 17.32 -18.83 16.97
CA GLY A 106 16.24 -18.77 17.94
C GLY A 106 14.92 -18.42 17.25
N THR A 107 13.96 -17.83 17.97
CA THR A 107 12.65 -17.49 17.42
C THR A 107 12.61 -16.06 16.85
N PRO A 108 11.69 -15.76 15.90
CA PRO A 108 11.48 -14.43 15.40
C PRO A 108 11.11 -13.41 16.50
N GLU A 109 10.25 -13.82 17.44
CA GLU A 109 9.83 -13.02 18.59
C GLU A 109 11.01 -12.67 19.50
N GLU A 110 11.88 -13.63 19.74
CA GLU A 110 13.08 -13.43 20.52
C GLU A 110 14.03 -12.42 19.85
N LEU A 111 14.24 -12.53 18.53
CA LEU A 111 15.11 -11.62 17.78
C LEU A 111 14.56 -10.18 17.80
N VAL A 112 13.27 -9.99 17.56
CA VAL A 112 12.62 -8.66 17.60
C VAL A 112 12.82 -8.02 18.99
N ARG A 113 12.49 -8.76 20.05
CA ARG A 113 12.68 -8.28 21.43
C ARG A 113 14.15 -7.92 21.72
N ILE A 114 15.10 -8.76 21.29
CA ILE A 114 16.54 -8.48 21.45
C ILE A 114 16.93 -7.16 20.77
N TYR A 115 16.45 -6.88 19.56
CA TYR A 115 16.74 -5.62 18.89
C TYR A 115 16.21 -4.42 19.67
N TYR A 116 14.99 -4.50 20.20
CA TYR A 116 14.41 -3.42 20.99
C TYR A 116 15.16 -3.20 22.31
N GLU A 117 15.53 -4.27 23.00
CA GLU A 117 16.32 -4.19 24.24
C GLU A 117 17.73 -3.62 24.01
N GLU A 118 18.46 -4.12 23.04
CA GLU A 118 19.85 -3.70 22.77
C GLU A 118 19.90 -2.28 22.20
N ALA A 119 18.95 -1.92 21.33
CA ALA A 119 18.86 -0.57 20.77
C ALA A 119 18.47 0.47 21.82
N ALA A 120 17.50 0.18 22.69
CA ALA A 120 17.07 1.07 23.76
C ALA A 120 18.21 1.41 24.72
N ARG A 121 19.12 0.46 24.99
CA ARG A 121 20.31 0.68 25.84
C ARG A 121 21.24 1.75 25.30
N GLU A 122 21.38 1.81 23.99
CA GLU A 122 22.29 2.70 23.27
C GLU A 122 21.59 3.94 22.69
N GLY A 123 20.27 4.06 22.88
CA GLY A 123 19.46 5.15 22.34
C GLY A 123 19.28 5.10 20.83
N ILE A 124 19.51 3.95 20.19
CA ILE A 124 19.28 3.74 18.75
C ILE A 124 17.78 3.45 18.52
N ARG A 125 17.20 3.92 17.41
CA ARG A 125 15.83 3.56 16.99
C ARG A 125 15.75 2.08 16.66
N PRO A 126 15.09 1.24 17.48
CA PRO A 126 15.11 -0.21 17.34
C PRO A 126 14.42 -0.71 16.07
N ASP A 127 13.29 -0.10 15.72
CA ASP A 127 12.50 -0.43 14.54
C ASP A 127 13.26 -0.19 13.23
N ALA A 128 13.99 0.91 13.12
CA ALA A 128 14.81 1.21 11.96
C ALA A 128 16.06 0.31 11.89
N ALA A 129 16.71 0.02 13.04
CA ALA A 129 17.84 -0.92 13.08
C ALA A 129 17.40 -2.34 12.68
N LEU A 130 16.23 -2.78 13.14
CA LEU A 130 15.66 -4.08 12.75
C LEU A 130 15.23 -4.09 11.26
N ALA A 131 14.69 -2.98 10.75
CA ALA A 131 14.38 -2.82 9.33
C ALA A 131 15.65 -2.91 8.46
N GLN A 132 16.78 -2.40 8.96
CA GLN A 132 18.09 -2.59 8.31
C GLN A 132 18.47 -4.08 8.27
N ALA A 133 18.33 -4.81 9.39
CA ALA A 133 18.59 -6.23 9.43
C ALA A 133 17.69 -6.99 8.44
N TYR A 134 16.41 -6.62 8.29
CA TYR A 134 15.51 -7.20 7.28
C TYR A 134 16.05 -6.98 5.87
N LYS A 135 16.51 -5.77 5.58
CA LYS A 135 17.09 -5.43 4.27
C LYS A 135 18.36 -6.25 3.99
N GLU A 136 19.31 -6.26 4.91
CA GLU A 136 20.62 -6.89 4.75
C GLU A 136 20.54 -8.43 4.60
N THR A 137 19.57 -9.06 5.24
CA THR A 137 19.40 -10.52 5.25
C THR A 137 18.30 -11.01 4.31
N GLY A 138 17.59 -10.11 3.60
CA GLY A 138 16.40 -10.45 2.83
C GLY A 138 15.30 -11.03 3.71
N TYR A 139 14.97 -10.37 4.82
CA TYR A 139 14.03 -10.85 5.84
C TYR A 139 14.44 -12.23 6.40
N PHE A 140 15.73 -12.41 6.67
CA PHE A 140 16.33 -13.66 7.16
C PHE A 140 16.09 -14.88 6.25
N ALA A 141 15.91 -14.66 4.95
CA ALA A 141 15.95 -15.71 3.95
C ALA A 141 17.40 -16.12 3.64
N TYR A 142 18.31 -15.14 3.74
CA TYR A 142 19.70 -15.23 3.35
C TYR A 142 19.87 -15.62 1.87
N GLY A 143 21.07 -15.82 1.40
CA GLY A 143 21.33 -16.17 -0.01
C GLY A 143 22.60 -15.50 -0.55
N GLY A 144 23.22 -14.62 0.27
CA GLY A 144 24.51 -14.00 0.00
C GLY A 144 25.66 -14.72 0.71
N ASP A 145 26.74 -13.97 0.98
CA ASP A 145 27.97 -14.50 1.59
C ASP A 145 27.83 -14.82 3.09
N VAL A 146 26.82 -14.23 3.78
CA VAL A 146 26.54 -14.46 5.20
C VAL A 146 25.55 -15.61 5.37
N ASP A 147 25.87 -16.56 6.26
CA ASP A 147 25.01 -17.67 6.66
C ASP A 147 24.21 -17.32 7.92
N TRP A 148 22.99 -17.85 8.05
CA TRP A 148 22.10 -17.58 9.19
C TRP A 148 22.66 -18.02 10.55
N GLN A 149 23.52 -19.05 10.57
CA GLN A 149 24.19 -19.54 11.78
C GLN A 149 25.24 -18.58 12.33
N GLN A 150 25.67 -17.60 11.52
CA GLN A 150 26.64 -16.60 11.95
C GLN A 150 26.06 -15.54 12.89
N ASN A 151 24.73 -15.45 13.05
CA ASN A 151 24.05 -14.39 13.80
C ASN A 151 24.50 -12.97 13.39
N ASN A 152 24.90 -12.82 12.12
CA ASN A 152 25.39 -11.56 11.55
C ASN A 152 24.26 -10.93 10.71
N PHE A 153 23.54 -10.01 11.32
CA PHE A 153 22.29 -9.47 10.77
C PHE A 153 22.47 -8.25 9.87
N CYS A 154 23.70 -7.74 9.76
CA CYS A 154 23.98 -6.54 8.97
C CYS A 154 25.24 -6.66 8.09
N GLY A 155 25.69 -7.89 7.83
CA GLY A 155 26.82 -8.16 6.93
C GLY A 155 28.18 -7.69 7.44
N LEU A 156 28.39 -7.55 8.76
CA LEU A 156 29.67 -7.10 9.30
C LEU A 156 30.82 -7.99 8.83
N GLY A 157 31.81 -7.36 8.21
CA GLY A 157 33.02 -8.04 7.70
C GLY A 157 32.83 -8.81 6.39
N ALA A 158 31.65 -8.88 5.82
CA ALA A 158 31.42 -9.40 4.48
C ALA A 158 31.89 -8.35 3.45
N THR A 159 32.71 -8.77 2.50
CA THR A 159 33.26 -7.88 1.46
C THR A 159 32.89 -8.31 0.04
N GLY A 160 31.94 -9.25 -0.07
CA GLY A 160 31.58 -9.87 -1.35
C GLY A 160 32.55 -10.96 -1.79
N GLY A 161 32.23 -11.62 -2.91
CA GLY A 161 33.12 -12.63 -3.52
C GLY A 161 33.30 -13.90 -2.69
N GLY A 162 32.34 -14.28 -1.84
CA GLY A 162 32.42 -15.49 -1.02
C GLY A 162 33.01 -15.27 0.37
N VAL A 163 33.34 -14.04 0.75
CA VAL A 163 33.87 -13.73 2.10
C VAL A 163 32.68 -13.68 3.08
N LYS A 164 32.62 -14.69 3.95
CA LYS A 164 31.46 -14.94 4.83
C LYS A 164 31.19 -13.88 5.92
N GLY A 165 32.06 -12.92 6.14
CA GLY A 165 31.92 -11.96 7.21
C GLY A 165 32.15 -12.54 8.61
N LEU A 166 31.76 -11.80 9.63
CA LEU A 166 31.95 -12.16 11.04
C LEU A 166 30.85 -13.12 11.54
N SER A 167 31.17 -13.91 12.57
CA SER A 167 30.23 -14.77 13.26
C SER A 167 30.13 -14.40 14.73
N PHE A 168 28.92 -14.41 15.28
CA PHE A 168 28.63 -14.12 16.68
C PHE A 168 28.04 -15.36 17.37
N PRO A 169 28.30 -15.56 18.69
CA PRO A 169 27.93 -16.79 19.39
C PRO A 169 26.40 -16.99 19.50
N ASP A 170 25.64 -15.91 19.53
CA ASP A 170 24.18 -15.91 19.67
C ASP A 170 23.53 -14.68 19.04
N MET A 171 22.20 -14.68 18.92
CA MET A 171 21.44 -13.59 18.31
C MET A 171 21.63 -12.25 19.04
N ARG A 172 21.72 -12.28 20.38
CA ARG A 172 21.90 -11.06 21.19
C ARG A 172 23.24 -10.40 20.91
N THR A 173 24.31 -11.19 20.85
CA THR A 173 25.63 -10.67 20.54
C THR A 173 25.71 -10.12 19.12
N GLY A 174 25.08 -10.78 18.15
CA GLY A 174 24.99 -10.27 16.78
C GLY A 174 24.19 -8.99 16.64
N ALA A 175 23.02 -8.92 17.27
CA ALA A 175 22.21 -7.70 17.31
C ALA A 175 22.94 -6.54 18.02
N ARG A 176 23.58 -6.82 19.17
CA ARG A 176 24.41 -5.83 19.89
C ARG A 176 25.54 -5.30 19.02
N ALA A 177 26.24 -6.17 18.29
CA ALA A 177 27.30 -5.73 17.37
C ALA A 177 26.77 -4.80 16.28
N HIS A 178 25.59 -5.10 15.74
CA HIS A 178 24.91 -4.23 14.78
C HIS A 178 24.55 -2.87 15.39
N ILE A 179 23.93 -2.85 16.56
CA ILE A 179 23.55 -1.63 17.28
C ILE A 179 24.79 -0.78 17.62
N GLN A 180 25.86 -1.39 18.11
CA GLN A 180 27.11 -0.69 18.39
C GLN A 180 27.77 -0.14 17.12
N HIS A 181 27.63 -0.81 16.00
CA HIS A 181 28.10 -0.31 14.70
C HIS A 181 27.33 0.94 14.25
N LEU A 182 26.00 0.95 14.43
CA LEU A 182 25.17 2.14 14.20
C LEU A 182 25.53 3.28 15.17
N LEU A 183 25.77 2.96 16.44
CA LEU A 183 26.18 3.94 17.43
C LEU A 183 27.53 4.59 17.04
N ALA A 184 28.48 3.81 16.50
CA ALA A 184 29.75 4.34 16.05
C ALA A 184 29.61 5.38 14.92
N TYR A 185 28.59 5.28 14.08
CA TYR A 185 28.26 6.33 13.10
C TYR A 185 27.55 7.52 13.74
N ALA A 186 26.62 7.27 14.67
CA ALA A 186 25.68 8.28 15.18
C ALA A 186 26.22 9.10 16.37
N SER A 187 27.14 8.53 17.16
CA SER A 187 27.60 9.14 18.42
C SER A 187 29.10 8.93 18.66
N LYS A 188 29.71 9.90 19.35
CA LYS A 188 31.08 9.79 19.89
C LYS A 188 31.09 9.21 21.30
N GLN A 189 29.93 9.07 21.92
CA GLN A 189 29.82 8.45 23.23
C GLN A 189 30.11 6.95 23.11
N PRO A 190 30.85 6.35 24.04
CA PRO A 190 31.10 4.92 24.02
C PRO A 190 29.79 4.15 24.28
N PRO A 191 29.71 2.89 23.82
CA PRO A 191 28.59 2.02 24.19
C PRO A 191 28.44 1.88 25.71
N THR A 192 27.19 1.70 26.16
CA THR A 192 26.86 1.53 27.59
C THR A 192 27.24 0.14 28.12
N VAL A 193 27.48 -0.83 27.21
CA VAL A 193 27.89 -2.20 27.52
C VAL A 193 29.20 -2.53 26.79
N PRO A 194 29.91 -3.62 27.17
CA PRO A 194 31.14 -3.99 26.51
C PRO A 194 31.02 -4.10 25.00
N ILE A 195 32.01 -3.57 24.28
CA ILE A 195 32.04 -3.57 22.83
C ILE A 195 32.20 -5.01 22.31
N VAL A 196 31.23 -5.42 21.50
CA VAL A 196 31.24 -6.71 20.79
C VAL A 196 31.32 -6.54 19.27
N ASP A 197 31.19 -5.31 18.76
CA ASP A 197 31.45 -4.98 17.36
C ASP A 197 32.96 -4.87 17.12
N PRO A 198 33.60 -5.82 16.40
CA PRO A 198 35.04 -5.78 16.14
C PRO A 198 35.44 -4.61 15.25
N ARG A 199 34.51 -3.93 14.60
CA ARG A 199 34.74 -2.79 13.72
C ARG A 199 34.57 -1.44 14.40
N TYR A 200 34.07 -1.39 15.63
CA TYR A 200 33.82 -0.14 16.37
C TYR A 200 35.07 0.73 16.45
N ASP A 201 36.16 0.17 16.98
CA ASP A 201 37.44 0.88 17.09
C ASP A 201 38.13 1.14 15.74
N LEU A 202 37.86 0.32 14.74
CA LEU A 202 38.30 0.57 13.38
C LEU A 202 37.67 1.81 12.78
N LEU A 203 36.36 1.98 12.95
CA LEU A 203 35.66 3.21 12.54
C LEU A 203 36.22 4.43 13.28
N ARG A 204 36.37 4.33 14.60
CA ARG A 204 36.91 5.40 15.42
C ARG A 204 38.29 5.86 14.98
N THR A 205 39.18 4.92 14.63
CA THR A 205 40.59 5.23 14.34
C THR A 205 40.88 5.48 12.86
N LYS A 206 40.16 4.80 11.95
CA LYS A 206 40.42 4.85 10.50
C LYS A 206 39.43 5.67 9.71
N ARG A 207 38.26 5.95 10.29
CA ARG A 207 37.19 6.71 9.65
C ARG A 207 36.63 7.84 10.56
N PRO A 208 37.56 8.73 11.05
CA PRO A 208 37.13 9.86 11.89
C PRO A 208 36.21 10.85 11.16
N ASP A 209 36.18 10.75 9.83
CA ASP A 209 35.29 11.50 8.93
C ASP A 209 33.81 11.14 9.12
N VAL A 210 33.50 9.91 9.53
CA VAL A 210 32.12 9.45 9.75
C VAL A 210 31.84 9.05 11.19
N PHE A 211 32.85 8.77 12.02
CA PHE A 211 32.67 8.35 13.40
C PHE A 211 31.99 9.42 14.24
N GLY A 212 30.77 9.11 14.73
CA GLY A 212 29.94 10.01 15.53
C GLY A 212 29.48 11.26 14.78
N ARG A 213 29.29 11.18 13.47
CA ARG A 213 28.93 12.33 12.62
C ARG A 213 27.69 12.13 11.76
N LEU A 214 27.24 10.88 11.59
CA LEU A 214 26.07 10.56 10.77
C LEU A 214 24.88 10.43 11.72
N THR A 215 24.07 11.49 11.81
CA THR A 215 22.97 11.54 12.77
C THR A 215 21.66 11.02 12.22
N ARG A 216 21.52 10.98 10.88
CA ARG A 216 20.29 10.62 10.17
C ARG A 216 20.50 9.36 9.33
N TRP A 217 19.43 8.58 9.15
CA TRP A 217 19.46 7.34 8.36
C TRP A 217 19.88 7.56 6.91
N VAL A 218 19.47 8.66 6.30
CA VAL A 218 19.82 9.01 4.91
C VAL A 218 21.31 9.32 4.74
N GLU A 219 22.02 9.69 5.82
CA GLU A 219 23.46 9.94 5.79
C GLU A 219 24.31 8.65 5.69
N LEU A 220 23.68 7.48 5.87
CA LEU A 220 24.31 6.18 5.60
C LEU A 220 24.41 5.87 4.10
N ASN A 221 23.74 6.64 3.22
CA ASN A 221 23.82 6.49 1.77
C ASN A 221 25.28 6.62 1.28
N GLY A 222 25.75 5.62 0.54
CA GLY A 222 27.12 5.60 0.04
C GLY A 222 28.21 5.42 1.10
N VAL A 223 27.85 5.26 2.38
CA VAL A 223 28.78 5.04 3.50
C VAL A 223 28.65 3.62 4.03
N TRP A 224 27.46 3.18 4.39
CA TRP A 224 27.20 1.80 4.82
C TRP A 224 27.27 0.84 3.64
N ALA A 225 26.58 1.14 2.57
CA ALA A 225 26.55 0.37 1.33
C ALA A 225 26.97 1.24 0.14
N VAL A 226 27.88 0.72 -0.70
CA VAL A 226 28.37 1.43 -1.89
C VAL A 226 27.92 0.65 -3.15
N PRO A 227 27.22 1.28 -4.10
CA PRO A 227 26.87 2.71 -4.25
C PRO A 227 25.69 3.22 -3.42
N GLY A 228 24.83 2.39 -2.85
CA GLY A 228 23.76 2.62 -1.87
C GLY A 228 23.05 3.98 -1.90
N ARG A 229 22.59 4.46 -3.09
CA ARG A 229 22.11 5.85 -3.28
C ARG A 229 20.88 6.20 -2.43
N ASN A 230 20.00 5.23 -2.15
CA ASN A 230 18.77 5.39 -1.37
C ASN A 230 18.71 4.43 -0.18
N TYR A 231 19.88 4.06 0.34
CA TYR A 231 19.99 3.01 1.35
C TYR A 231 19.18 3.31 2.62
N GLY A 232 19.34 4.52 3.18
CA GLY A 232 18.60 4.95 4.36
C GLY A 232 17.10 5.06 4.11
N GLN A 233 16.69 5.60 2.96
CA GLN A 233 15.29 5.70 2.56
C GLN A 233 14.62 4.32 2.44
N GLU A 234 15.33 3.34 1.87
CA GLU A 234 14.79 1.97 1.74
C GLU A 234 14.60 1.29 3.10
N ILE A 235 15.49 1.54 4.07
CA ILE A 235 15.35 1.05 5.46
C ILE A 235 14.09 1.68 6.10
N LEU A 236 13.96 3.00 6.00
CA LEU A 236 12.82 3.71 6.57
C LEU A 236 11.51 3.30 5.90
N MET A 237 11.51 3.02 4.59
CA MET A 237 10.35 2.47 3.90
C MET A 237 9.93 1.10 4.46
N ILE A 238 10.88 0.21 4.78
CA ILE A 238 10.59 -1.09 5.41
C ILE A 238 9.96 -0.90 6.79
N ARG A 239 10.51 0.01 7.61
CA ARG A 239 9.95 0.39 8.92
C ARG A 239 8.53 0.95 8.78
N ASP A 240 8.32 1.87 7.85
CA ASP A 240 7.02 2.54 7.67
C ASP A 240 5.95 1.57 7.17
N GLN A 241 6.33 0.59 6.35
CA GLN A 241 5.44 -0.50 5.95
C GLN A 241 4.98 -1.39 7.11
N ALA A 242 5.76 -1.50 8.20
CA ALA A 242 5.33 -2.20 9.42
C ALA A 242 4.30 -1.38 10.22
N ARG A 243 4.30 -0.06 10.05
CA ARG A 243 3.41 0.88 10.74
C ARG A 243 2.11 1.14 9.99
N LEU A 244 1.93 0.62 8.78
CA LEU A 244 0.70 0.85 8.03
C LEU A 244 -0.50 0.37 8.85
N PRO A 245 -1.56 1.18 8.97
CA PRO A 245 -2.78 0.78 9.65
C PRO A 245 -3.50 -0.28 8.82
N ASP A 246 -3.28 -1.53 9.14
CA ASP A 246 -3.99 -2.67 8.57
C ASP A 246 -5.02 -3.23 9.57
N GLY A 247 -5.78 -4.23 9.18
CA GLY A 247 -6.78 -4.86 10.05
C GLY A 247 -6.20 -5.86 11.06
N SER A 248 -4.88 -5.93 11.26
CA SER A 248 -4.24 -6.87 12.18
C SER A 248 -4.42 -6.51 13.65
N ASP A 249 -4.27 -7.50 14.54
CA ASP A 249 -4.26 -7.25 15.98
C ASP A 249 -3.04 -6.42 16.38
N ALA A 250 -1.90 -6.59 15.73
CA ALA A 250 -0.70 -5.78 15.94
C ALA A 250 -0.97 -4.28 15.71
N SER A 251 -1.65 -3.94 14.61
CA SER A 251 -2.05 -2.55 14.33
C SER A 251 -3.05 -2.01 15.34
N LEU A 252 -4.00 -2.84 15.80
CA LEU A 252 -4.98 -2.40 16.82
C LEU A 252 -4.31 -2.17 18.18
N HIS A 253 -3.45 -3.09 18.64
CA HIS A 253 -2.71 -2.94 19.88
C HIS A 253 -1.80 -1.70 19.86
N ALA A 254 -1.11 -1.46 18.74
CA ALA A 254 -0.31 -0.26 18.55
C ALA A 254 -1.18 1.02 18.62
N ALA A 255 -2.34 1.01 17.95
CA ALA A 255 -3.28 2.13 17.97
C ALA A 255 -3.79 2.45 19.38
N ASP A 256 -4.16 1.42 20.14
CA ASP A 256 -4.61 1.58 21.54
C ASP A 256 -3.49 2.11 22.44
N ALA A 257 -2.26 1.62 22.25
CA ALA A 257 -1.10 2.11 23.00
C ALA A 257 -0.80 3.59 22.66
N HIS A 258 -0.86 3.98 21.39
CA HIS A 258 -0.67 5.37 20.97
C HIS A 258 -1.73 6.30 21.57
N ILE A 259 -3.00 5.90 21.61
CA ILE A 259 -4.07 6.69 22.24
C ILE A 259 -3.88 6.77 23.76
N ALA A 260 -3.46 5.68 24.41
CA ALA A 260 -3.17 5.69 25.83
C ALA A 260 -2.01 6.64 26.19
N GLN A 261 -1.02 6.78 25.29
CA GLN A 261 0.09 7.71 25.45
C GLN A 261 -0.34 9.16 25.15
N ALA A 262 -1.07 9.37 24.06
CA ALA A 262 -1.55 10.69 23.65
C ALA A 262 -2.84 10.57 22.83
N ASP A 263 -3.96 11.02 23.38
CA ASP A 263 -5.25 11.06 22.69
C ASP A 263 -5.36 12.32 21.82
N ASN A 264 -4.74 12.27 20.63
CA ASN A 264 -4.70 13.32 19.63
C ASN A 264 -5.37 12.90 18.30
N ALA A 265 -5.47 13.85 17.37
CA ALA A 265 -6.10 13.60 16.07
C ALA A 265 -5.38 12.51 15.26
N ASP A 266 -4.04 12.50 15.22
CA ASP A 266 -3.27 11.52 14.46
C ASP A 266 -3.51 10.09 14.94
N ASN A 267 -3.47 9.87 16.25
CA ASN A 267 -3.68 8.55 16.85
C ASN A 267 -5.12 8.07 16.65
N ARG A 268 -6.09 8.99 16.66
CA ARG A 268 -7.49 8.69 16.36
C ARG A 268 -7.71 8.35 14.88
N ILE A 269 -7.06 9.08 13.95
CA ILE A 269 -7.08 8.75 12.51
C ILE A 269 -6.48 7.37 12.29
N TYR A 270 -5.32 7.09 12.90
CA TYR A 270 -4.67 5.79 12.78
C TYR A 270 -5.60 4.65 13.23
N ARG A 271 -6.21 4.73 14.42
CA ARG A 271 -7.12 3.68 14.90
C ARG A 271 -8.40 3.61 14.07
N GLY A 272 -8.92 4.73 13.61
CA GLY A 272 -10.06 4.77 12.69
C GLY A 272 -9.78 3.99 11.39
N LEU A 273 -8.57 4.11 10.83
CA LEU A 273 -8.13 3.32 9.69
C LEU A 273 -8.02 1.83 10.00
N VAL A 274 -7.45 1.47 11.16
CA VAL A 274 -7.39 0.07 11.59
C VAL A 274 -8.80 -0.52 11.69
N TYR A 275 -9.75 0.18 12.29
CA TYR A 275 -11.14 -0.25 12.36
C TYR A 275 -11.80 -0.33 10.98
N LEU A 276 -11.51 0.60 10.07
CA LEU A 276 -12.02 0.55 8.69
C LEU A 276 -11.56 -0.74 7.99
N HIS A 277 -10.27 -1.09 8.08
CA HIS A 277 -9.72 -2.33 7.53
C HIS A 277 -10.27 -3.60 8.19
N ARG A 278 -10.72 -3.51 9.45
CA ARG A 278 -11.41 -4.60 10.16
C ARG A 278 -12.90 -4.68 9.85
N ALA A 279 -13.42 -3.81 9.00
CA ALA A 279 -14.86 -3.63 8.77
C ALA A 279 -15.65 -3.29 10.05
N ALA A 280 -14.99 -2.77 11.06
CA ALA A 280 -15.60 -2.26 12.31
C ALA A 280 -16.04 -0.79 12.09
N TYR A 281 -17.04 -0.63 11.23
CA TYR A 281 -17.44 0.69 10.72
C TYR A 281 -17.96 1.67 11.79
N PRO A 282 -18.74 1.26 12.79
CA PRO A 282 -19.16 2.16 13.88
C PRO A 282 -17.97 2.73 14.66
N GLU A 283 -16.99 1.88 15.00
CA GLU A 283 -15.77 2.22 15.74
C GLU A 283 -14.88 3.15 14.91
N ALA A 284 -14.74 2.84 13.61
CA ALA A 284 -13.98 3.69 12.68
C ALA A 284 -14.56 5.12 12.64
N ARG A 285 -15.89 5.25 12.47
CA ARG A 285 -16.55 6.56 12.46
C ARG A 285 -16.39 7.30 13.78
N ALA A 286 -16.47 6.60 14.90
CA ALA A 286 -16.30 7.21 16.23
C ALA A 286 -14.89 7.81 16.37
N ASP A 287 -13.86 7.10 15.93
CA ASP A 287 -12.49 7.61 15.98
C ASP A 287 -12.23 8.76 15.00
N PHE A 288 -12.74 8.69 13.76
CA PHE A 288 -12.64 9.82 12.83
C PHE A 288 -13.39 11.05 13.33
N ALA A 289 -14.59 10.90 13.91
CA ALA A 289 -15.30 11.99 14.53
C ALA A 289 -14.53 12.60 15.72
N ALA A 290 -13.97 11.76 16.58
CA ALA A 290 -13.14 12.19 17.68
C ALA A 290 -11.85 12.90 17.21
N ALA A 291 -11.25 12.47 16.09
CA ALA A 291 -10.12 13.16 15.47
C ALA A 291 -10.51 14.57 14.99
N GLN A 292 -11.67 14.70 14.34
CA GLN A 292 -12.19 15.99 13.86
C GLN A 292 -12.47 16.96 15.01
N GLU A 293 -12.94 16.47 16.17
CA GLU A 293 -13.13 17.27 17.38
C GLU A 293 -11.81 17.78 17.97
N ARG A 294 -10.71 17.00 17.87
CA ARG A 294 -9.39 17.35 18.39
C ARG A 294 -8.65 18.34 17.50
N ASP A 295 -8.87 18.23 16.19
CA ASP A 295 -8.29 19.13 15.20
C ASP A 295 -9.26 19.32 14.03
N ALA A 296 -10.07 20.39 14.11
CA ALA A 296 -11.06 20.74 13.11
C ALA A 296 -10.44 21.18 11.75
N GLN A 297 -9.15 21.45 11.69
CA GLN A 297 -8.47 21.84 10.46
C GLN A 297 -8.07 20.62 9.61
N ARG A 298 -8.03 19.43 10.22
CA ARG A 298 -7.69 18.20 9.51
C ARG A 298 -8.83 17.78 8.60
N THR A 299 -8.48 17.37 7.39
CA THR A 299 -9.44 16.92 6.36
C THR A 299 -9.51 15.41 6.23
N GLU A 300 -8.50 14.69 6.71
CA GLU A 300 -8.41 13.23 6.69
C GLU A 300 -9.56 12.55 7.44
N PRO A 301 -10.01 13.05 8.62
CA PRO A 301 -11.17 12.48 9.28
C PRO A 301 -12.47 12.57 8.44
N LEU A 302 -12.63 13.65 7.66
CA LEU A 302 -13.81 13.81 6.78
C LEU A 302 -13.81 12.74 5.68
N LEU A 303 -12.65 12.49 5.07
CA LEU A 303 -12.48 11.40 4.10
C LEU A 303 -12.71 10.04 4.74
N GLY A 304 -12.13 9.79 5.94
CA GLY A 304 -12.31 8.55 6.69
C GLY A 304 -13.79 8.24 6.99
N ILE A 305 -14.57 9.24 7.37
CA ILE A 305 -16.03 9.11 7.57
C ILE A 305 -16.72 8.73 6.25
N ALA A 306 -16.36 9.41 5.15
CA ALA A 306 -16.96 9.15 3.84
C ALA A 306 -16.65 7.73 3.33
N LEU A 307 -15.38 7.31 3.42
CA LEU A 307 -14.94 5.96 3.08
C LEU A 307 -15.65 4.90 3.93
N THR A 308 -15.80 5.15 5.23
CA THR A 308 -16.43 4.21 6.16
C THR A 308 -17.92 4.02 5.84
N HIS A 309 -18.66 5.09 5.52
CA HIS A 309 -20.06 4.97 5.08
C HIS A 309 -20.16 4.24 3.73
N ALA A 310 -19.25 4.54 2.78
CA ALA A 310 -19.23 3.85 1.49
C ALA A 310 -18.95 2.35 1.66
N ALA A 311 -17.98 1.98 2.49
CA ALA A 311 -17.64 0.60 2.78
C ALA A 311 -18.76 -0.16 3.52
N ALA A 312 -19.49 0.52 4.40
CA ALA A 312 -20.67 -0.03 5.08
C ALA A 312 -21.88 -0.19 4.15
N GLY A 313 -21.85 0.35 2.93
CA GLY A 313 -23.00 0.36 2.02
C GLY A 313 -24.04 1.45 2.36
N ASP A 314 -23.73 2.37 3.23
CA ASP A 314 -24.60 3.49 3.65
C ASP A 314 -24.57 4.60 2.59
N VAL A 315 -25.02 4.30 1.37
CA VAL A 315 -24.90 5.16 0.18
C VAL A 315 -25.37 6.60 0.42
N LYS A 316 -26.47 6.79 1.17
CA LYS A 316 -27.01 8.12 1.47
C LYS A 316 -26.07 8.96 2.33
N GLU A 317 -25.53 8.36 3.38
CA GLU A 317 -24.64 9.06 4.30
C GLU A 317 -23.23 9.20 3.68
N ALA A 318 -22.76 8.21 2.91
CA ALA A 318 -21.53 8.31 2.12
C ALA A 318 -21.59 9.52 1.16
N ARG A 319 -22.69 9.69 0.43
CA ARG A 319 -22.89 10.85 -0.44
C ARG A 319 -22.73 12.17 0.30
N ARG A 320 -23.41 12.33 1.44
CA ARG A 320 -23.32 13.55 2.27
C ARG A 320 -21.90 13.79 2.79
N ALA A 321 -21.25 12.73 3.25
CA ALA A 321 -19.88 12.83 3.77
C ALA A 321 -18.89 13.23 2.68
N TYR A 322 -19.00 12.69 1.47
CA TYR A 322 -18.16 13.12 0.33
C TYR A 322 -18.46 14.57 -0.08
N GLU A 323 -19.72 15.01 -0.06
CA GLU A 323 -20.06 16.42 -0.33
C GLU A 323 -19.39 17.38 0.67
N ILE A 324 -19.31 17.00 1.95
CA ILE A 324 -18.60 17.77 2.98
C ILE A 324 -17.10 17.75 2.73
N TYR A 325 -16.52 16.57 2.49
CA TYR A 325 -15.10 16.40 2.23
C TYR A 325 -14.65 17.20 1.00
N LEU A 326 -15.32 17.04 -0.14
CA LEU A 326 -14.95 17.68 -1.40
C LEU A 326 -15.16 19.21 -1.39
N LYS A 327 -16.01 19.72 -0.50
CA LYS A 327 -16.09 21.17 -0.24
C LYS A 327 -14.83 21.67 0.46
N ALA A 328 -14.22 20.88 1.35
CA ALA A 328 -12.98 21.22 2.04
C ALA A 328 -11.75 20.97 1.15
N VAL A 329 -11.77 19.93 0.31
CA VAL A 329 -10.65 19.48 -0.53
C VAL A 329 -11.10 19.35 -1.99
N PRO A 330 -11.38 20.45 -2.70
CA PRO A 330 -11.97 20.41 -4.05
C PRO A 330 -11.02 19.87 -5.13
N ASN A 331 -9.71 19.80 -4.87
CA ASN A 331 -8.69 19.36 -5.82
C ASN A 331 -8.22 17.92 -5.58
N ASP A 332 -8.98 17.11 -4.84
CA ASP A 332 -8.68 15.69 -4.66
C ASP A 332 -9.35 14.85 -5.75
N SER A 333 -8.53 14.34 -6.68
CA SER A 333 -8.99 13.50 -7.79
C SER A 333 -9.59 12.18 -7.30
N GLU A 334 -9.00 11.56 -6.27
CA GLU A 334 -9.44 10.30 -5.70
C GLU A 334 -10.77 10.47 -4.94
N GLY A 335 -10.89 11.56 -4.20
CA GLY A 335 -12.15 11.91 -3.55
C GLY A 335 -13.30 12.09 -4.55
N TRP A 336 -13.07 12.78 -5.69
CA TRP A 336 -14.05 12.90 -6.76
C TRP A 336 -14.36 11.56 -7.44
N TYR A 337 -13.35 10.71 -7.64
CA TYR A 337 -13.54 9.38 -8.17
C TYR A 337 -14.42 8.52 -7.26
N ASN A 338 -14.08 8.40 -5.98
CA ASN A 338 -14.84 7.64 -5.00
C ASN A 338 -16.27 8.18 -4.84
N TYR A 339 -16.44 9.49 -4.85
CA TYR A 339 -17.79 10.11 -4.86
C TYR A 339 -18.59 9.71 -6.09
N GLY A 340 -17.96 9.67 -7.27
CA GLY A 340 -18.55 9.17 -8.50
C GLY A 340 -19.06 7.73 -8.37
N LEU A 341 -18.29 6.83 -7.71
CA LEU A 341 -18.70 5.46 -7.44
C LEU A 341 -19.91 5.38 -6.49
N VAL A 342 -19.94 6.21 -5.44
CA VAL A 342 -21.10 6.31 -4.53
C VAL A 342 -22.35 6.78 -5.29
N LEU A 343 -22.21 7.72 -6.21
CA LEU A 343 -23.32 8.21 -7.04
C LEU A 343 -23.79 7.14 -8.04
N LEU A 344 -22.89 6.31 -8.60
CA LEU A 344 -23.27 5.15 -9.41
C LEU A 344 -24.09 4.14 -8.58
N ALA A 345 -23.65 3.84 -7.37
CA ALA A 345 -24.37 2.97 -6.44
C ALA A 345 -25.75 3.54 -6.06
N ALA A 346 -25.88 4.87 -6.02
CA ALA A 346 -27.16 5.58 -5.83
C ALA A 346 -28.04 5.62 -7.08
N ASN A 347 -27.62 5.04 -8.21
CA ASN A 347 -28.25 5.17 -9.54
C ASN A 347 -28.37 6.63 -10.04
N ALA A 348 -27.52 7.52 -9.57
CA ALA A 348 -27.47 8.94 -9.96
C ALA A 348 -26.41 9.15 -11.07
N SER A 349 -26.59 8.46 -12.21
CA SER A 349 -25.58 8.32 -13.26
C SER A 349 -25.10 9.65 -13.87
N ASP A 350 -25.99 10.64 -14.03
CA ASP A 350 -25.60 11.96 -14.55
C ASP A 350 -24.68 12.70 -13.56
N GLN A 351 -24.99 12.61 -12.26
CA GLN A 351 -24.18 13.21 -11.21
C GLN A 351 -22.85 12.45 -11.06
N ALA A 352 -22.88 11.12 -11.17
CA ALA A 352 -21.68 10.30 -11.19
C ALA A 352 -20.74 10.69 -12.34
N ALA A 353 -21.29 10.86 -13.54
CA ALA A 353 -20.52 11.30 -14.69
C ALA A 353 -19.89 12.70 -14.47
N ALA A 354 -20.60 13.62 -13.81
CA ALA A 354 -20.07 14.93 -13.48
C ALA A 354 -18.89 14.83 -12.48
N ALA A 355 -19.04 14.04 -11.41
CA ALA A 355 -17.99 13.81 -10.41
C ALA A 355 -16.75 13.14 -11.03
N LEU A 356 -16.94 12.09 -11.85
CA LEU A 356 -15.86 11.38 -12.52
C LEU A 356 -15.13 12.25 -13.55
N ARG A 357 -15.84 13.15 -14.25
CA ARG A 357 -15.17 14.15 -15.10
C ARG A 357 -14.34 15.12 -14.29
N GLN A 358 -14.80 15.51 -13.09
CA GLN A 358 -14.01 16.36 -12.20
C GLN A 358 -12.72 15.64 -11.74
N SER A 359 -12.81 14.36 -11.40
CA SER A 359 -11.63 13.52 -11.12
C SER A 359 -10.65 13.54 -12.30
N LEU A 360 -11.13 13.31 -13.53
CA LEU A 360 -10.30 13.30 -14.74
C LEU A 360 -9.75 14.68 -15.14
N GLN A 361 -10.39 15.77 -14.76
CA GLN A 361 -9.82 17.12 -14.95
C GLN A 361 -8.58 17.33 -14.09
N ILE A 362 -8.55 16.72 -12.88
CA ILE A 362 -7.43 16.82 -11.95
C ILE A 362 -6.37 15.76 -12.31
N ALA A 363 -6.77 14.52 -12.56
CA ALA A 363 -5.89 13.39 -12.90
C ALA A 363 -6.34 12.71 -14.22
N PRO A 364 -5.92 13.22 -15.40
CA PRO A 364 -6.39 12.71 -16.69
C PRO A 364 -6.00 11.26 -17.02
N GLN A 365 -5.01 10.72 -16.32
CA GLN A 365 -4.48 9.35 -16.57
C GLN A 365 -5.04 8.31 -15.58
N ASN A 366 -6.21 8.55 -15.00
CA ASN A 366 -6.89 7.60 -14.13
C ASN A 366 -7.73 6.63 -14.97
N ALA A 367 -7.23 5.40 -15.19
CA ALA A 367 -7.91 4.37 -15.97
C ALA A 367 -9.25 3.95 -15.34
N ASP A 368 -9.30 3.88 -14.00
CA ASP A 368 -10.50 3.48 -13.26
C ASP A 368 -11.60 4.54 -13.36
N ALA A 369 -11.24 5.81 -13.33
CA ALA A 369 -12.19 6.90 -13.54
C ALA A 369 -12.78 6.87 -14.97
N HIS A 370 -11.97 6.56 -15.99
CA HIS A 370 -12.48 6.33 -17.35
C HIS A 370 -13.41 5.12 -17.39
N ASN A 371 -13.06 3.99 -16.76
CA ASN A 371 -13.90 2.80 -16.72
C ASN A 371 -15.24 3.09 -16.01
N ALA A 372 -15.21 3.75 -14.84
CA ALA A 372 -16.41 4.15 -14.12
C ALA A 372 -17.29 5.12 -14.93
N LEU A 373 -16.69 6.07 -15.64
CA LEU A 373 -17.40 7.01 -16.51
C LEU A 373 -18.07 6.30 -17.69
N ALA A 374 -17.45 5.25 -18.23
CA ALA A 374 -18.07 4.39 -19.23
C ALA A 374 -19.33 3.69 -18.67
N VAL A 375 -19.26 3.17 -17.44
CA VAL A 375 -20.44 2.57 -16.78
C VAL A 375 -21.54 3.60 -16.57
N ALA A 376 -21.23 4.83 -16.16
CA ALA A 376 -22.20 5.93 -16.06
C ALA A 376 -22.87 6.22 -17.40
N ALA A 377 -22.09 6.28 -18.48
CA ALA A 377 -22.58 6.50 -19.83
C ALA A 377 -23.50 5.36 -20.33
N LEU A 378 -23.19 4.10 -19.97
CA LEU A 378 -24.07 2.96 -20.27
C LEU A 378 -25.43 3.08 -19.58
N HIS A 379 -25.48 3.55 -18.34
CA HIS A 379 -26.73 3.76 -17.61
C HIS A 379 -27.56 4.87 -18.25
N THR A 380 -26.94 5.92 -18.78
CA THR A 380 -27.62 7.01 -19.50
C THR A 380 -27.84 6.72 -20.99
N LYS A 381 -27.44 5.55 -21.47
CA LYS A 381 -27.53 5.08 -22.86
C LYS A 381 -26.68 5.86 -23.86
N ASP A 382 -25.66 6.55 -23.38
CA ASP A 382 -24.66 7.20 -24.23
C ASP A 382 -23.56 6.16 -24.62
N TYR A 383 -23.90 5.28 -25.55
CA TYR A 383 -23.01 4.19 -25.98
C TYR A 383 -21.72 4.69 -26.64
N PRO A 384 -21.74 5.76 -27.48
CA PRO A 384 -20.51 6.31 -28.02
C PRO A 384 -19.56 6.82 -26.94
N ALA A 385 -20.06 7.53 -25.93
CA ALA A 385 -19.24 7.99 -24.81
C ALA A 385 -18.69 6.80 -23.99
N ALA A 386 -19.53 5.79 -23.71
CA ALA A 386 -19.10 4.57 -23.02
C ALA A 386 -17.97 3.88 -23.76
N TRP A 387 -18.10 3.74 -25.08
CA TRP A 387 -17.09 3.12 -25.92
C TRP A 387 -15.76 3.86 -25.86
N LYS A 388 -15.81 5.19 -26.04
CA LYS A 388 -14.63 6.06 -25.99
C LYS A 388 -13.91 5.92 -24.65
N HIS A 389 -14.63 6.01 -23.52
CA HIS A 389 -14.03 5.93 -22.20
C HIS A 389 -13.42 4.55 -21.92
N LEU A 390 -14.02 3.45 -22.40
CA LEU A 390 -13.40 2.13 -22.32
C LEU A 390 -12.15 2.00 -23.20
N ALA A 391 -12.10 2.68 -24.33
CA ALA A 391 -10.89 2.72 -25.15
C ALA A 391 -9.77 3.50 -24.45
N ASP A 392 -10.10 4.66 -23.87
CA ASP A 392 -9.15 5.48 -23.09
C ASP A 392 -8.62 4.70 -21.87
N ALA A 393 -9.51 4.05 -21.11
CA ALA A 393 -9.13 3.22 -19.95
C ALA A 393 -8.16 2.08 -20.36
N ALA A 394 -8.44 1.40 -21.46
CA ALA A 394 -7.61 0.30 -21.94
C ALA A 394 -6.24 0.74 -22.47
N GLN A 395 -6.10 1.97 -22.93
CA GLN A 395 -4.80 2.54 -23.28
C GLN A 395 -3.94 2.80 -22.03
N LEU A 396 -4.57 3.27 -20.93
CA LEU A 396 -3.92 3.58 -19.68
C LEU A 396 -3.56 2.32 -18.88
N ALA A 397 -4.48 1.36 -18.80
CA ALA A 397 -4.30 0.11 -18.06
C ALA A 397 -4.63 -1.11 -18.93
N PRO A 398 -3.79 -1.45 -19.92
CA PRO A 398 -4.10 -2.50 -20.88
C PRO A 398 -4.14 -3.92 -20.31
N ALA A 399 -3.66 -4.14 -19.07
CA ALA A 399 -3.71 -5.44 -18.41
C ALA A 399 -4.90 -5.59 -17.44
N ASP A 400 -5.68 -4.53 -17.26
CA ASP A 400 -6.80 -4.51 -16.32
C ASP A 400 -7.94 -5.41 -16.83
N MET A 401 -8.35 -6.36 -15.99
CA MET A 401 -9.36 -7.36 -16.34
C MET A 401 -10.78 -6.80 -16.34
N ASP A 402 -11.09 -5.85 -15.46
CA ASP A 402 -12.42 -5.25 -15.40
C ASP A 402 -12.70 -4.38 -16.63
N ILE A 403 -11.70 -3.63 -17.06
CA ILE A 403 -11.75 -2.85 -18.31
C ILE A 403 -11.94 -3.78 -19.50
N LEU A 404 -11.14 -4.86 -19.59
CA LEU A 404 -11.24 -5.83 -20.68
C LEU A 404 -12.62 -6.50 -20.72
N ILE A 405 -13.15 -6.91 -19.57
CA ILE A 405 -14.48 -7.51 -19.48
C ILE A 405 -15.53 -6.51 -19.95
N ASN A 406 -15.48 -5.26 -19.50
CA ASN A 406 -16.43 -4.22 -19.91
C ASN A 406 -16.37 -3.94 -21.41
N GLN A 407 -15.18 -3.95 -22.02
CA GLN A 407 -15.01 -3.85 -23.48
C GLN A 407 -15.69 -5.00 -24.20
N ILE A 408 -15.44 -6.25 -23.77
CA ILE A 408 -16.03 -7.46 -24.38
C ILE A 408 -17.56 -7.42 -24.25
N LEU A 409 -18.09 -7.06 -23.06
CA LEU A 409 -19.52 -6.97 -22.82
C LEU A 409 -20.19 -5.93 -23.74
N LEU A 410 -19.59 -4.74 -23.84
CA LEU A 410 -20.15 -3.68 -24.70
C LEU A 410 -20.05 -4.09 -26.20
N GLN A 411 -18.94 -4.68 -26.64
CA GLN A 411 -18.78 -5.17 -27.99
C GLN A 411 -19.82 -6.24 -28.36
N ALA A 412 -20.11 -7.17 -27.44
CA ALA A 412 -21.13 -8.18 -27.62
C ALA A 412 -22.55 -7.61 -27.78
N CYS A 413 -22.77 -6.38 -27.29
CA CYS A 413 -24.05 -5.68 -27.45
C CYS A 413 -24.24 -4.98 -28.80
N LEU A 414 -23.20 -4.91 -29.64
CA LEU A 414 -23.28 -4.20 -30.92
C LEU A 414 -24.14 -4.95 -31.93
N LYS A 415 -24.97 -4.23 -32.64
CA LYS A 415 -25.80 -4.71 -33.73
C LYS A 415 -25.63 -3.85 -34.97
N ASP A 416 -25.48 -4.50 -36.12
CA ASP A 416 -25.49 -3.81 -37.40
C ASP A 416 -26.92 -3.31 -37.72
N VAL A 417 -27.07 -2.01 -37.88
CA VAL A 417 -28.34 -1.34 -38.24
C VAL A 417 -28.35 -0.88 -39.69
N SER A 418 -27.23 -0.98 -40.40
CA SER A 418 -27.12 -0.57 -41.82
C SER A 418 -28.01 -1.39 -42.74
N GLY A 419 -28.24 -2.69 -42.42
CA GLY A 419 -29.02 -3.61 -43.24
C GLY A 419 -30.56 -3.45 -43.18
N LYS A 420 -31.13 -2.65 -42.28
CA LYS A 420 -32.58 -2.54 -42.15
C LYS A 420 -33.28 -1.57 -43.10
N LYS A 421 -32.56 -0.83 -43.96
CA LYS A 421 -33.17 0.12 -44.91
C LYS A 421 -33.50 -0.51 -46.27
N HIS A 422 -33.14 -1.76 -46.57
CA HIS A 422 -33.35 -2.38 -47.88
C HIS A 422 -34.47 -3.44 -47.93
N GLY A 423 -35.23 -3.66 -46.85
CA GLY A 423 -36.23 -4.72 -46.75
C GLY A 423 -37.70 -4.30 -46.84
N LYS A 424 -38.08 -3.07 -47.28
CA LYS A 424 -39.47 -2.66 -47.52
C LYS A 424 -39.60 -1.94 -48.83
N LYS A 425 -39.35 -2.66 -49.93
CA LYS A 425 -39.93 -2.38 -51.24
C LYS A 425 -40.05 -3.74 -51.96
N LYS A 426 -41.16 -4.42 -51.71
CA LYS A 426 -41.83 -5.29 -52.65
C LYS A 426 -43.31 -5.38 -52.24
#